data_54686363db9a1594e81e429965fca033
#
_entry.id   54686363db9a1594e81e429965fca033
#
_cell.length_a   1.000
_cell.length_b   1.000
_cell.length_c   1.000
_cell.angle_alpha   90.00
_cell.angle_beta   90.00
_cell.angle_gamma   90.00
#
_symmetry.space_group_name_H-M   'P 1'
#
loop_
_entity.id
_entity.type
_entity.pdbx_description
1 polymer ?
#
loop_
_entity_poly.entity_id
_entity_poly.type
_entity_poly.pdbx_seq_one_letter_code
_entity_poly.pdbx_strand_id
1 'polypeptide(L)'
;MTGAPAVLVVADDLTGANATAAGFARVGLRAVTVGAGQDPAAVAELADRFDAVVVSTDSRHCPPAEAARRVAATIAAAGPARLVSNRVDSTLRGNPGASTAAALEAVRAATGRRAVALCAPAHPGAGRHTVQGTQLLDGVRLEETELARDPRSPLPTSDVAALLRRQADLRITHLPLAAVTGDPAELRALAGKQLATGTEVIVADALTADHLRRAAAAAVAAGQGEIAWVGVDSGPGSVALALALGLGGRAEAAPLLAVSGSATALTRTQLARLRAEERVHVVRPVPYGRGPVPDVAATAAVLGEALAIAGPGEVVLLATVLDEADVVPLSGPDAEALPAALARAVRAALEHRPVDGVFATGGDVSAALFAELGALGLDVEEELVPLAVAGSFVAGPWAGLPVVTKGGLVGDAGTTLACVAHLRRAAAAARRLVPAARTRTAPQHFQQRSHR
;
A
#
# COMPACT_ATOMS: atom_id res chain seq x y z
N MET A 1 -1.52 15.74 -21.99
CA MET A 1 -1.18 16.31 -20.68
C MET A 1 -0.71 15.14 -19.83
N THR A 2 0.61 15.00 -19.58
CA THR A 2 1.16 14.02 -18.67
C THR A 2 0.62 14.28 -17.26
N GLY A 3 0.07 13.27 -16.60
CA GLY A 3 -0.50 13.40 -15.26
C GLY A 3 0.61 13.64 -14.23
N ALA A 4 0.39 14.49 -13.24
CA ALA A 4 1.30 14.63 -12.11
C ALA A 4 1.17 13.41 -11.17
N PRO A 5 2.25 12.93 -10.51
CA PRO A 5 2.16 11.83 -9.57
C PRO A 5 1.32 12.20 -8.35
N ALA A 6 0.67 11.22 -7.72
CA ALA A 6 -0.02 11.47 -6.46
C ALA A 6 0.97 11.94 -5.38
N VAL A 7 2.16 11.33 -5.34
CA VAL A 7 3.25 11.67 -4.43
C VAL A 7 4.54 11.89 -5.22
N LEU A 8 5.17 13.03 -5.04
CA LEU A 8 6.55 13.28 -5.45
C LEU A 8 7.46 13.32 -4.23
N VAL A 9 8.50 12.52 -4.23
CA VAL A 9 9.55 12.57 -3.20
C VAL A 9 10.83 13.11 -3.83
N VAL A 10 11.41 14.12 -3.21
CA VAL A 10 12.74 14.65 -3.56
C VAL A 10 13.68 14.28 -2.42
N ALA A 11 14.56 13.32 -2.66
CA ALA A 11 15.44 12.76 -1.65
C ALA A 11 16.87 13.31 -1.82
N ASP A 12 17.54 13.56 -0.71
CA ASP A 12 18.91 14.07 -0.68
C ASP A 12 19.95 13.01 -1.05
N ASP A 13 19.61 11.71 -0.89
CA ASP A 13 20.44 10.57 -1.30
C ASP A 13 19.62 9.37 -1.81
N LEU A 14 20.28 8.43 -2.48
CA LEU A 14 19.65 7.26 -3.08
C LEU A 14 19.19 6.24 -2.03
N THR A 15 19.94 6.04 -0.96
CA THR A 15 19.57 5.09 0.11
C THR A 15 18.27 5.49 0.76
N GLY A 16 18.14 6.78 1.06
CA GLY A 16 16.92 7.34 1.60
C GLY A 16 15.77 7.34 0.62
N ALA A 17 16.04 7.58 -0.67
CA ALA A 17 15.05 7.47 -1.73
C ALA A 17 14.44 6.06 -1.75
N ASN A 18 15.27 5.01 -1.80
CA ASN A 18 14.83 3.62 -1.80
C ASN A 18 14.05 3.23 -0.54
N ALA A 19 14.50 3.65 0.64
CA ALA A 19 13.81 3.39 1.90
C ALA A 19 12.41 4.05 1.94
N THR A 20 12.31 5.27 1.41
CA THR A 20 11.03 6.00 1.33
C THR A 20 10.09 5.39 0.31
N ALA A 21 10.59 4.99 -0.87
CA ALA A 21 9.82 4.27 -1.88
C ALA A 21 9.24 2.95 -1.30
N ALA A 22 10.06 2.19 -0.56
CA ALA A 22 9.59 0.99 0.14
C ALA A 22 8.52 1.31 1.20
N GLY A 23 8.58 2.47 1.85
CA GLY A 23 7.54 2.96 2.77
C GLY A 23 6.20 3.16 2.06
N PHE A 24 6.18 3.85 0.93
CA PHE A 24 4.98 4.05 0.12
C PHE A 24 4.44 2.74 -0.47
N ALA A 25 5.33 1.85 -0.91
CA ALA A 25 4.93 0.53 -1.39
C ALA A 25 4.20 -0.30 -0.33
N ARG A 26 4.62 -0.23 0.95
CA ARG A 26 3.93 -0.91 2.06
C ARG A 26 2.51 -0.42 2.31
N VAL A 27 2.18 0.80 1.92
CA VAL A 27 0.81 1.35 2.03
C VAL A 27 0.05 1.31 0.70
N GLY A 28 0.49 0.44 -0.22
CA GLY A 28 -0.25 0.11 -1.44
C GLY A 28 -0.04 1.08 -2.60
N LEU A 29 0.92 2.01 -2.53
CA LEU A 29 1.28 2.87 -3.66
C LEU A 29 2.33 2.19 -4.53
N ARG A 30 2.16 2.26 -5.84
CA ARG A 30 3.25 1.92 -6.78
C ARG A 30 4.31 3.00 -6.70
N ALA A 31 5.49 2.63 -6.23
CA ALA A 31 6.60 3.56 -6.07
C ALA A 31 7.75 3.20 -7.00
N VAL A 32 8.38 4.21 -7.60
CA VAL A 32 9.60 4.08 -8.39
C VAL A 32 10.66 5.03 -7.86
N THR A 33 11.92 4.57 -7.82
CA THR A 33 13.08 5.41 -7.49
C THR A 33 13.81 5.78 -8.77
N VAL A 34 14.12 7.06 -8.90
CA VAL A 34 14.88 7.65 -10.01
C VAL A 34 16.23 8.13 -9.46
N GLY A 35 17.33 7.70 -10.09
CA GLY A 35 18.67 8.15 -9.73
C GLY A 35 18.94 9.60 -10.09
N ALA A 36 19.96 10.18 -9.48
CA ALA A 36 20.40 11.54 -9.80
C ALA A 36 20.89 11.67 -11.26
N GLY A 37 20.68 12.83 -11.86
CA GLY A 37 21.15 13.14 -13.21
C GLY A 37 20.28 12.61 -14.35
N GLN A 38 19.12 12.04 -14.06
CA GLN A 38 18.15 11.66 -15.09
C GLN A 38 17.43 12.88 -15.67
N ASP A 39 16.99 12.77 -16.92
CA ASP A 39 16.24 13.81 -17.61
C ASP A 39 14.94 14.12 -16.83
N PRO A 40 14.63 15.39 -16.56
CA PRO A 40 13.35 15.79 -15.97
C PRO A 40 12.12 15.25 -16.73
N ALA A 41 12.20 15.08 -18.05
CA ALA A 41 11.14 14.48 -18.85
C ALA A 41 10.84 13.04 -18.44
N ALA A 42 11.83 12.26 -18.01
CA ALA A 42 11.64 10.90 -17.51
C ALA A 42 10.82 10.87 -16.22
N VAL A 43 10.95 11.90 -15.36
CA VAL A 43 10.14 12.02 -14.14
C VAL A 43 8.66 12.20 -14.46
N ALA A 44 8.34 13.04 -15.46
CA ALA A 44 6.97 13.26 -15.90
C ALA A 44 6.37 12.01 -16.55
N GLU A 45 7.14 11.27 -17.35
CA GLU A 45 6.70 10.00 -17.95
C GLU A 45 6.38 8.93 -16.89
N LEU A 46 7.20 8.86 -15.83
CA LEU A 46 6.98 7.92 -14.74
C LEU A 46 5.75 8.28 -13.89
N ALA A 47 5.36 9.55 -13.84
CA ALA A 47 4.16 10.00 -13.12
C ALA A 47 2.86 9.40 -13.67
N ASP A 48 2.79 9.05 -14.95
CA ASP A 48 1.64 8.37 -15.55
C ASP A 48 1.57 6.87 -15.18
N ARG A 49 2.69 6.29 -14.71
CA ARG A 49 2.83 4.86 -14.45
C ARG A 49 2.90 4.50 -12.99
N PHE A 50 3.28 5.44 -12.12
CA PHE A 50 3.52 5.22 -10.70
C PHE A 50 2.80 6.25 -9.84
N ASP A 51 2.26 5.81 -8.70
CA ASP A 51 1.56 6.68 -7.76
C ASP A 51 2.54 7.57 -6.98
N ALA A 52 3.74 7.03 -6.67
CA ALA A 52 4.81 7.74 -6.00
C ALA A 52 6.09 7.69 -6.83
N VAL A 53 6.56 8.86 -7.26
CA VAL A 53 7.85 9.02 -7.94
C VAL A 53 8.85 9.60 -6.95
N VAL A 54 9.94 8.86 -6.70
CA VAL A 54 10.99 9.21 -5.73
C VAL A 54 12.27 9.53 -6.48
N VAL A 55 12.67 10.77 -6.45
CA VAL A 55 13.87 11.26 -7.17
C VAL A 55 15.01 11.51 -6.19
N SER A 56 16.13 10.81 -6.37
CA SER A 56 17.38 11.14 -5.67
C SER A 56 18.04 12.31 -6.36
N THR A 57 18.32 13.39 -5.61
CA THR A 57 19.01 14.58 -6.15
C THR A 57 20.51 14.59 -5.87
N ASP A 58 21.00 13.62 -5.07
CA ASP A 58 22.40 13.57 -4.60
C ASP A 58 22.87 14.95 -4.06
N SER A 59 22.02 15.57 -3.23
CA SER A 59 22.20 16.95 -2.75
C SER A 59 22.66 17.05 -1.30
N ARG A 60 22.82 15.92 -0.59
CA ARG A 60 23.19 15.93 0.84
C ARG A 60 24.49 16.69 1.09
N HIS A 61 25.46 16.50 0.23
CA HIS A 61 26.83 17.01 0.43
C HIS A 61 27.19 18.18 -0.49
N CYS A 62 26.27 18.72 -1.25
CA CYS A 62 26.50 19.93 -2.05
C CYS A 62 26.23 21.20 -1.21
N PRO A 63 26.65 22.37 -1.69
CA PRO A 63 26.33 23.66 -1.05
C PRO A 63 24.80 23.85 -0.92
N PRO A 64 24.31 24.56 0.12
CA PRO A 64 22.88 24.76 0.35
C PRO A 64 22.13 25.35 -0.86
N ALA A 65 22.71 26.33 -1.54
CA ALA A 65 22.11 26.94 -2.74
C ALA A 65 21.95 25.94 -3.90
N GLU A 66 22.86 24.99 -4.04
CA GLU A 66 22.78 23.93 -5.04
C GLU A 66 21.72 22.91 -4.68
N ALA A 67 21.63 22.51 -3.41
CA ALA A 67 20.57 21.64 -2.93
C ALA A 67 19.19 22.24 -3.19
N ALA A 68 19.01 23.51 -2.86
CA ALA A 68 17.79 24.27 -3.11
C ALA A 68 17.39 24.27 -4.60
N ARG A 69 18.36 24.53 -5.50
CA ARG A 69 18.12 24.52 -6.95
C ARG A 69 17.69 23.15 -7.46
N ARG A 70 18.36 22.08 -7.03
CA ARG A 70 18.03 20.70 -7.45
C ARG A 70 16.62 20.29 -6.98
N VAL A 71 16.26 20.63 -5.75
CA VAL A 71 14.92 20.38 -5.20
C VAL A 71 13.86 21.14 -6.01
N ALA A 72 14.05 22.44 -6.22
CA ALA A 72 13.09 23.26 -6.98
C ALA A 72 12.93 22.77 -8.43
N ALA A 73 14.04 22.45 -9.11
CA ALA A 73 14.02 21.94 -10.47
C ALA A 73 13.27 20.60 -10.58
N THR A 74 13.47 19.69 -9.63
CA THR A 74 12.79 18.39 -9.59
C THR A 74 11.28 18.57 -9.40
N ILE A 75 10.86 19.45 -8.49
CA ILE A 75 9.42 19.71 -8.25
C ILE A 75 8.80 20.37 -9.48
N ALA A 76 9.47 21.34 -10.10
CA ALA A 76 8.97 22.00 -11.29
C ALA A 76 8.81 21.04 -12.48
N ALA A 77 9.73 20.09 -12.65
CA ALA A 77 9.69 19.09 -13.73
C ALA A 77 8.57 18.07 -13.56
N ALA A 78 8.27 17.65 -12.32
CA ALA A 78 7.24 16.67 -12.04
C ALA A 78 5.80 17.24 -12.10
N GLY A 79 5.64 18.56 -12.04
CA GLY A 79 4.33 19.22 -11.99
C GLY A 79 3.66 19.14 -10.60
N PRO A 80 2.37 19.52 -10.51
CA PRO A 80 1.67 19.72 -9.24
C PRO A 80 1.22 18.40 -8.61
N ALA A 81 2.10 17.73 -7.88
CA ALA A 81 1.79 16.55 -7.09
C ALA A 81 0.81 16.88 -5.94
N ARG A 82 -0.02 15.92 -5.52
CA ARG A 82 -0.93 16.09 -4.37
C ARG A 82 -0.17 16.15 -3.04
N LEU A 83 0.97 15.48 -2.97
CA LEU A 83 1.93 15.57 -1.86
C LEU A 83 3.34 15.67 -2.44
N VAL A 84 4.09 16.66 -1.98
CA VAL A 84 5.55 16.70 -2.16
C VAL A 84 6.22 16.34 -0.84
N SER A 85 7.17 15.41 -0.87
CA SER A 85 8.02 15.05 0.26
C SER A 85 9.45 15.50 -0.02
N ASN A 86 9.97 16.41 0.78
CA ASN A 86 11.39 16.70 0.88
C ASN A 86 12.03 15.71 1.84
N ARG A 87 12.53 14.61 1.30
CA ARG A 87 13.14 13.55 2.10
C ARG A 87 14.56 13.94 2.50
N VAL A 88 14.74 14.18 3.78
CA VAL A 88 16.01 14.56 4.41
C VAL A 88 16.64 13.39 5.16
N ASP A 89 17.91 13.50 5.49
CA ASP A 89 18.60 12.50 6.33
C ASP A 89 17.92 12.33 7.69
N SER A 90 17.82 11.09 8.20
CA SER A 90 17.16 10.79 9.48
C SER A 90 17.87 11.40 10.70
N THR A 91 19.11 11.81 10.53
CA THR A 91 19.89 12.57 11.52
C THR A 91 20.07 14.03 11.14
N LEU A 92 19.33 14.52 10.13
CA LEU A 92 19.32 15.93 9.68
C LEU A 92 20.66 16.45 9.15
N ARG A 93 21.55 15.58 8.68
CA ARG A 93 22.77 15.99 7.95
C ARG A 93 22.42 16.62 6.61
N GLY A 94 23.32 17.41 6.06
CA GLY A 94 23.17 18.04 4.74
C GLY A 94 22.41 19.36 4.79
N ASN A 95 21.42 19.50 3.93
CA ASN A 95 20.79 20.77 3.64
C ASN A 95 19.27 20.82 3.99
N PRO A 96 18.83 20.37 5.19
CA PRO A 96 17.40 20.25 5.48
C PRO A 96 16.64 21.58 5.42
N GLY A 97 17.23 22.68 5.88
CA GLY A 97 16.60 24.00 5.86
C GLY A 97 16.48 24.59 4.45
N ALA A 98 17.57 24.58 3.68
CA ALA A 98 17.60 25.11 2.32
C ALA A 98 16.69 24.32 1.36
N SER A 99 16.71 23.00 1.46
CA SER A 99 15.81 22.13 0.67
C SER A 99 14.34 22.29 1.04
N THR A 100 14.03 22.49 2.33
CA THR A 100 12.66 22.75 2.80
C THR A 100 12.12 24.08 2.27
N ALA A 101 12.90 25.14 2.36
CA ALA A 101 12.50 26.45 1.83
C ALA A 101 12.24 26.39 0.33
N ALA A 102 13.15 25.75 -0.43
CA ALA A 102 12.99 25.56 -1.87
C ALA A 102 11.76 24.71 -2.23
N ALA A 103 11.48 23.64 -1.47
CA ALA A 103 10.30 22.83 -1.69
C ALA A 103 9.00 23.59 -1.44
N LEU A 104 8.92 24.39 -0.36
CA LEU A 104 7.78 25.24 -0.06
C LEU A 104 7.51 26.27 -1.15
N GLU A 105 8.56 26.93 -1.66
CA GLU A 105 8.44 27.90 -2.74
C GLU A 105 8.00 27.25 -4.04
N ALA A 106 8.62 26.15 -4.43
CA ALA A 106 8.27 25.42 -5.65
C ALA A 106 6.84 24.88 -5.63
N VAL A 107 6.37 24.38 -4.47
CA VAL A 107 4.99 23.90 -4.30
C VAL A 107 3.99 25.07 -4.36
N ARG A 108 4.31 26.24 -3.79
CA ARG A 108 3.48 27.46 -3.92
C ARG A 108 3.36 27.87 -5.39
N ALA A 109 4.49 27.89 -6.10
CA ALA A 109 4.51 28.25 -7.53
C ALA A 109 3.73 27.26 -8.41
N ALA A 110 3.86 25.94 -8.15
CA ALA A 110 3.20 24.92 -8.93
C ALA A 110 1.69 24.83 -8.67
N THR A 111 1.24 25.15 -7.45
CA THR A 111 -0.16 24.92 -7.03
C THR A 111 -0.98 26.19 -6.89
N GLY A 112 -0.36 27.36 -6.77
CA GLY A 112 -1.03 28.62 -6.43
C GLY A 112 -1.60 28.65 -5.00
N ARG A 113 -1.30 27.63 -4.16
CA ARG A 113 -1.84 27.47 -2.82
C ARG A 113 -0.82 27.78 -1.76
N ARG A 114 -1.29 28.07 -0.53
CA ARG A 114 -0.41 28.17 0.62
C ARG A 114 0.25 26.81 0.88
N ALA A 115 1.58 26.77 0.85
CA ALA A 115 2.35 25.58 1.19
C ALA A 115 2.79 25.64 2.65
N VAL A 116 2.64 24.53 3.38
CA VAL A 116 3.12 24.34 4.75
C VAL A 116 3.82 22.99 4.85
N ALA A 117 4.96 22.95 5.50
CA ALA A 117 5.69 21.73 5.76
C ALA A 117 5.28 21.10 7.09
N LEU A 118 5.02 19.79 7.09
CA LEU A 118 5.03 18.97 8.30
C LEU A 118 6.43 18.33 8.41
N CYS A 119 7.23 18.84 9.33
CA CYS A 119 8.56 18.32 9.63
C CYS A 119 8.47 17.28 10.75
N ALA A 120 8.51 16.01 10.38
CA ALA A 120 8.42 14.87 11.30
C ALA A 120 9.60 13.92 11.07
N PRO A 121 10.84 14.31 11.44
CA PRO A 121 12.06 13.61 11.03
C PRO A 121 12.27 12.27 11.74
N ALA A 122 11.46 11.94 12.73
CA ALA A 122 11.54 10.67 13.44
C ALA A 122 11.43 9.47 12.50
N HIS A 123 12.24 8.44 12.79
CA HIS A 123 12.21 7.11 12.15
C HIS A 123 12.25 6.04 13.25
N PRO A 124 11.12 5.78 13.91
CA PRO A 124 11.12 4.95 15.13
C PRO A 124 11.71 3.55 14.90
N GLY A 125 11.41 2.92 13.76
CA GLY A 125 11.95 1.60 13.40
C GLY A 125 13.46 1.57 13.19
N ALA A 126 14.13 2.74 13.17
CA ALA A 126 15.57 2.88 13.03
C ALA A 126 16.21 3.60 14.22
N GLY A 127 15.51 3.72 15.35
CA GLY A 127 16.03 4.38 16.56
C GLY A 127 16.12 5.89 16.49
N ARG A 128 15.46 6.56 15.52
CA ARG A 128 15.44 8.02 15.43
C ARG A 128 14.14 8.54 15.99
N HIS A 129 14.22 9.41 17.00
CA HIS A 129 13.08 9.96 17.70
C HIS A 129 13.15 11.48 17.78
N THR A 130 12.01 12.14 17.80
CA THR A 130 11.93 13.59 18.03
C THR A 130 11.14 13.83 19.31
N VAL A 131 11.76 14.49 20.28
CA VAL A 131 11.16 14.81 21.59
C VAL A 131 11.49 16.25 21.94
N GLN A 132 10.47 17.05 22.27
CA GLN A 132 10.62 18.48 22.55
C GLN A 132 11.36 19.25 21.44
N GLY A 133 11.09 18.88 20.17
CA GLY A 133 11.77 19.48 19.02
C GLY A 133 13.23 19.03 18.85
N THR A 134 13.70 18.10 19.67
CA THR A 134 15.07 17.57 19.67
C THR A 134 15.12 16.23 18.96
N GLN A 135 15.94 16.11 17.93
CA GLN A 135 16.18 14.85 17.25
C GLN A 135 17.22 14.01 17.99
N LEU A 136 16.87 12.75 18.22
CA LEU A 136 17.70 11.77 18.94
C LEU A 136 18.05 10.59 18.03
N LEU A 137 19.28 10.06 18.22
CA LEU A 137 19.75 8.81 17.65
C LEU A 137 19.95 7.82 18.82
N ASP A 138 19.14 6.75 18.85
CA ASP A 138 19.16 5.73 19.92
C ASP A 138 19.10 6.36 21.32
N GLY A 139 18.31 7.41 21.47
CA GLY A 139 18.12 8.15 22.74
C GLY A 139 19.19 9.20 23.04
N VAL A 140 20.25 9.31 22.21
CA VAL A 140 21.35 10.26 22.40
C VAL A 140 21.14 11.48 21.49
N ARG A 141 21.50 12.67 21.96
CA ARG A 141 21.47 13.90 21.17
C ARG A 141 22.50 13.81 20.04
N LEU A 142 22.18 14.35 18.85
CA LEU A 142 23.03 14.23 17.65
C LEU A 142 24.43 14.81 17.86
N GLU A 143 24.51 15.97 18.52
CA GLU A 143 25.79 16.62 18.84
C GLU A 143 26.63 15.91 19.91
N GLU A 144 26.04 14.92 20.58
CA GLU A 144 26.73 14.07 21.57
C GLU A 144 27.22 12.74 20.94
N THR A 145 26.90 12.51 19.66
CA THR A 145 27.33 11.35 18.89
C THR A 145 28.53 11.70 17.99
N GLU A 146 29.02 10.71 17.25
CA GLU A 146 30.03 10.91 16.21
C GLU A 146 29.63 11.90 15.12
N LEU A 147 28.31 12.14 14.94
CA LEU A 147 27.76 13.06 13.95
C LEU A 147 28.13 14.51 14.20
N ALA A 148 28.48 14.88 15.44
CA ALA A 148 29.04 16.21 15.75
C ALA A 148 30.32 16.51 14.96
N ARG A 149 31.04 15.46 14.57
CA ARG A 149 32.31 15.53 13.83
C ARG A 149 32.25 14.90 12.45
N ASP A 150 31.03 14.74 11.89
CA ASP A 150 30.90 14.24 10.51
C ASP A 150 31.73 15.13 9.58
N PRO A 151 32.65 14.56 8.79
CA PRO A 151 33.61 15.37 8.02
C PRO A 151 32.98 16.19 6.89
N ARG A 152 31.77 15.84 6.48
CA ARG A 152 31.05 16.52 5.38
C ARG A 152 29.85 17.33 5.86
N SER A 153 29.21 16.93 6.97
CA SER A 153 27.99 17.55 7.48
C SER A 153 27.96 17.51 9.01
N PRO A 154 28.89 18.20 9.71
CA PRO A 154 28.93 18.19 11.17
C PRO A 154 27.65 18.79 11.77
N LEU A 155 27.11 18.14 12.78
CA LEU A 155 25.87 18.54 13.46
C LEU A 155 26.17 19.26 14.77
N PRO A 156 25.92 20.58 14.84
CA PRO A 156 26.23 21.37 16.06
C PRO A 156 25.13 21.34 17.12
N THR A 157 23.97 20.79 16.79
CA THR A 157 22.79 20.74 17.68
C THR A 157 21.80 19.69 17.21
N SER A 158 20.97 19.20 18.13
CA SER A 158 19.83 18.31 17.86
C SER A 158 18.52 19.08 17.70
N ASP A 159 18.48 20.38 17.96
CA ASP A 159 17.27 21.20 17.82
C ASP A 159 16.91 21.31 16.34
N VAL A 160 15.76 20.68 15.97
CA VAL A 160 15.29 20.59 14.59
C VAL A 160 15.03 21.98 14.01
N ALA A 161 14.38 22.87 14.76
CA ALA A 161 14.05 24.21 14.31
C ALA A 161 15.32 25.05 14.12
N ALA A 162 16.29 24.94 15.04
CA ALA A 162 17.58 25.61 14.91
C ALA A 162 18.36 25.13 13.67
N LEU A 163 18.39 23.80 13.42
CA LEU A 163 19.06 23.25 12.22
C LEU A 163 18.44 23.79 10.93
N LEU A 164 17.11 23.85 10.82
CA LEU A 164 16.43 24.41 9.66
C LEU A 164 16.74 25.90 9.47
N ARG A 165 16.66 26.68 10.54
CA ARG A 165 16.90 28.15 10.53
C ARG A 165 18.36 28.53 10.22
N ARG A 166 19.32 27.64 10.41
CA ARG A 166 20.71 27.89 10.00
C ARG A 166 20.86 28.08 8.49
N GLN A 167 19.91 27.58 7.70
CA GLN A 167 20.02 27.53 6.23
C GLN A 167 18.93 28.35 5.52
N ALA A 168 17.82 28.69 6.20
CA ALA A 168 16.74 29.46 5.63
C ALA A 168 15.93 30.19 6.72
N ASP A 169 15.40 31.37 6.40
CA ASP A 169 14.48 32.11 7.28
C ASP A 169 13.08 31.48 7.19
N LEU A 170 12.72 30.66 8.17
CA LEU A 170 11.49 29.89 8.21
C LEU A 170 10.73 30.17 9.51
N ARG A 171 9.42 30.43 9.40
CA ARG A 171 8.50 30.52 10.52
C ARG A 171 8.11 29.12 10.98
N ILE A 172 8.71 28.67 12.05
CA ILE A 172 8.59 27.31 12.56
C ILE A 172 7.79 27.30 13.86
N THR A 173 6.80 26.43 13.95
CA THR A 173 6.06 26.08 15.16
C THR A 173 6.26 24.61 15.50
N HIS A 174 5.77 24.17 16.67
CA HIS A 174 6.06 22.85 17.21
C HIS A 174 4.81 22.18 17.79
N LEU A 175 4.58 20.91 17.42
CA LEU A 175 3.61 20.01 18.06
C LEU A 175 4.37 19.13 19.05
N PRO A 176 4.34 19.45 20.36
CA PRO A 176 5.10 18.70 21.35
C PRO A 176 4.50 17.32 21.60
N LEU A 177 5.33 16.40 22.08
CA LEU A 177 4.95 15.00 22.33
C LEU A 177 3.70 14.89 23.22
N ALA A 178 3.59 15.70 24.25
CA ALA A 178 2.42 15.72 25.14
C ALA A 178 1.12 16.02 24.38
N ALA A 179 1.14 16.91 23.37
CA ALA A 179 -0.01 17.17 22.52
C ALA A 179 -0.26 16.00 21.56
N VAL A 180 0.80 15.45 20.94
CA VAL A 180 0.68 14.33 20.01
C VAL A 180 0.11 13.07 20.67
N THR A 181 0.44 12.82 21.94
CA THR A 181 -0.08 11.69 22.73
C THR A 181 -1.41 11.98 23.43
N GLY A 182 -1.82 13.24 23.49
CA GLY A 182 -3.04 13.71 24.13
C GLY A 182 -4.32 13.47 23.33
N ASP A 183 -5.35 14.26 23.61
CA ASP A 183 -6.64 14.20 22.92
C ASP A 183 -6.52 14.61 21.45
N PRO A 184 -7.08 13.85 20.50
CA PRO A 184 -6.99 14.16 19.06
C PRO A 184 -7.65 15.49 18.67
N ALA A 185 -8.73 15.91 19.36
CA ALA A 185 -9.40 17.16 19.05
C ALA A 185 -8.56 18.36 19.53
N GLU A 186 -7.92 18.24 20.68
CA GLU A 186 -6.97 19.25 21.19
C GLU A 186 -5.73 19.38 20.29
N LEU A 187 -5.18 18.25 19.85
CA LEU A 187 -4.06 18.24 18.90
C LEU A 187 -4.42 18.94 17.58
N ARG A 188 -5.61 18.65 17.04
CA ARG A 188 -6.14 19.33 15.85
C ARG A 188 -6.33 20.82 16.07
N ALA A 189 -6.89 21.21 17.22
CA ALA A 189 -7.09 22.62 17.57
C ALA A 189 -5.75 23.36 17.70
N LEU A 190 -4.72 22.72 18.29
CA LEU A 190 -3.36 23.27 18.38
C LEU A 190 -2.75 23.48 16.99
N ALA A 191 -2.84 22.46 16.12
CA ALA A 191 -2.38 22.58 14.73
C ALA A 191 -3.08 23.73 13.98
N GLY A 192 -4.40 23.88 14.17
CA GLY A 192 -5.16 25.00 13.60
C GLY A 192 -4.70 26.37 14.10
N LYS A 193 -4.44 26.50 15.39
CA LYS A 193 -3.87 27.75 15.97
C LYS A 193 -2.52 28.07 15.33
N GLN A 194 -1.64 27.08 15.17
CA GLN A 194 -0.35 27.27 14.54
C GLN A 194 -0.46 27.67 13.05
N LEU A 195 -1.36 27.05 12.30
CA LEU A 195 -1.64 27.46 10.92
C LEU A 195 -2.13 28.91 10.84
N ALA A 196 -2.95 29.35 11.78
CA ALA A 196 -3.45 30.73 11.83
C ALA A 196 -2.35 31.79 12.09
N THR A 197 -1.23 31.43 12.71
CA THR A 197 -0.08 32.35 12.92
C THR A 197 0.75 32.59 11.68
N GLY A 198 0.43 31.96 10.55
CA GLY A 198 1.22 32.06 9.31
C GLY A 198 2.46 31.18 9.32
N THR A 199 2.51 30.14 10.15
CA THR A 199 3.62 29.16 10.15
C THR A 199 3.90 28.60 8.75
N GLU A 200 5.16 28.32 8.47
CA GLU A 200 5.60 27.65 7.22
C GLU A 200 6.04 26.23 7.48
N VAL A 201 6.50 25.92 8.68
CA VAL A 201 6.94 24.59 9.09
C VAL A 201 6.34 24.26 10.46
N ILE A 202 5.73 23.11 10.57
CA ILE A 202 5.28 22.53 11.83
C ILE A 202 6.22 21.36 12.15
N VAL A 203 7.06 21.50 13.15
CA VAL A 203 7.87 20.37 13.66
C VAL A 203 6.97 19.51 14.55
N ALA A 204 6.95 18.21 14.36
CA ALA A 204 6.16 17.29 15.16
C ALA A 204 7.05 16.27 15.89
N ASP A 205 6.82 16.13 17.19
CA ASP A 205 7.45 15.09 17.99
C ASP A 205 6.87 13.72 17.68
N ALA A 206 7.72 12.68 17.67
CA ALA A 206 7.30 11.30 17.52
C ALA A 206 8.31 10.32 18.11
N LEU A 207 7.79 9.34 18.87
CA LEU A 207 8.52 8.15 19.35
C LEU A 207 8.07 6.87 18.63
N THR A 208 6.90 6.88 18.02
CA THR A 208 6.28 5.71 17.38
C THR A 208 5.70 6.08 16.02
N ALA A 209 5.45 5.08 15.18
CA ALA A 209 4.73 5.27 13.93
C ALA A 209 3.30 5.81 14.16
N ASP A 210 2.68 5.48 15.30
CA ASP A 210 1.37 6.02 15.66
C ASP A 210 1.42 7.53 15.92
N HIS A 211 2.44 8.01 16.59
CA HIS A 211 2.62 9.46 16.82
C HIS A 211 2.77 10.21 15.48
N LEU A 212 3.48 9.65 14.50
CA LEU A 212 3.56 10.23 13.15
C LEU A 212 2.19 10.29 12.49
N ARG A 213 1.38 9.22 12.58
CA ARG A 213 0.01 9.19 12.03
C ARG A 213 -0.89 10.22 12.69
N ARG A 214 -0.85 10.33 14.03
CA ARG A 214 -1.65 11.30 14.81
C ARG A 214 -1.31 12.73 14.43
N ALA A 215 -0.01 13.06 14.37
CA ALA A 215 0.44 14.40 13.98
C ALA A 215 0.01 14.75 12.54
N ALA A 216 0.19 13.84 11.59
CA ALA A 216 -0.21 14.02 10.20
C ALA A 216 -1.74 14.20 10.07
N ALA A 217 -2.53 13.34 10.71
CA ALA A 217 -3.99 13.42 10.68
C ALA A 217 -4.50 14.75 11.25
N ALA A 218 -3.94 15.20 12.38
CA ALA A 218 -4.32 16.47 13.01
C ALA A 218 -3.96 17.68 12.14
N ALA A 219 -2.76 17.69 11.55
CA ALA A 219 -2.30 18.75 10.65
C ALA A 219 -3.20 18.85 9.40
N VAL A 220 -3.44 17.74 8.71
CA VAL A 220 -4.28 17.69 7.52
C VAL A 220 -5.72 18.11 7.82
N ALA A 221 -6.31 17.59 8.91
CA ALA A 221 -7.67 17.95 9.33
C ALA A 221 -7.79 19.44 9.73
N ALA A 222 -6.74 20.03 10.33
CA ALA A 222 -6.70 21.44 10.67
C ALA A 222 -6.55 22.34 9.43
N GLY A 223 -5.88 21.85 8.37
CA GLY A 223 -5.68 22.58 7.12
C GLY A 223 -6.90 22.64 6.20
N GLN A 224 -7.98 21.93 6.51
CA GLN A 224 -9.31 21.99 5.84
C GLN A 224 -9.25 21.93 4.30
N GLY A 225 -8.26 21.27 3.73
CA GLY A 225 -8.06 21.19 2.28
C GLY A 225 -7.44 22.45 1.63
N GLU A 226 -7.17 23.50 2.37
CA GLU A 226 -6.62 24.76 1.83
C GLU A 226 -5.09 24.74 1.68
N ILE A 227 -4.42 23.86 2.41
CA ILE A 227 -2.97 23.78 2.45
C ILE A 227 -2.45 22.81 1.40
N ALA A 228 -1.43 23.21 0.65
CA ALA A 228 -0.56 22.31 -0.10
C ALA A 228 0.52 21.79 0.83
N TRP A 229 0.42 20.53 1.23
CA TRP A 229 1.32 19.95 2.22
C TRP A 229 2.66 19.52 1.62
N VAL A 230 3.73 19.82 2.35
CA VAL A 230 5.08 19.33 2.09
C VAL A 230 5.50 18.45 3.28
N GLY A 231 5.85 17.19 3.03
CA GLY A 231 6.50 16.36 4.04
C GLY A 231 7.98 16.72 4.16
N VAL A 232 8.50 16.84 5.38
CA VAL A 232 9.95 17.00 5.64
C VAL A 232 10.35 15.96 6.66
N ASP A 233 10.91 14.87 6.20
CA ASP A 233 11.17 13.71 7.06
C ASP A 233 12.14 12.71 6.42
N SER A 234 12.36 11.61 7.11
CA SER A 234 13.22 10.51 6.64
C SER A 234 12.46 9.38 5.93
N GLY A 235 11.18 9.57 5.62
CA GLY A 235 10.29 8.61 4.94
C GLY A 235 9.00 8.32 5.69
N PRO A 236 9.02 7.85 6.95
CA PRO A 236 7.79 7.46 7.67
C PRO A 236 6.79 8.59 7.91
N GLY A 237 7.26 9.83 8.12
CA GLY A 237 6.41 11.01 8.30
C GLY A 237 5.62 11.33 7.03
N SER A 238 6.27 11.29 5.86
CA SER A 238 5.61 11.51 4.57
C SER A 238 4.63 10.39 4.21
N VAL A 239 4.91 9.14 4.58
CA VAL A 239 3.95 8.04 4.44
C VAL A 239 2.71 8.30 5.30
N ALA A 240 2.89 8.73 6.56
CA ALA A 240 1.78 9.10 7.44
C ALA A 240 0.97 10.28 6.87
N LEU A 241 1.65 11.28 6.30
CA LEU A 241 1.02 12.44 5.68
C LEU A 241 0.23 12.06 4.42
N ALA A 242 0.76 11.16 3.58
CA ALA A 242 0.07 10.63 2.42
C ALA A 242 -1.22 9.90 2.81
N LEU A 243 -1.18 9.05 3.85
CA LEU A 243 -2.36 8.37 4.36
C LEU A 243 -3.40 9.37 4.89
N ALA A 244 -2.98 10.39 5.64
CA ALA A 244 -3.87 11.44 6.14
C ALA A 244 -4.54 12.24 5.00
N LEU A 245 -3.87 12.40 3.87
CA LEU A 245 -4.40 13.03 2.65
C LEU A 245 -5.25 12.07 1.78
N GLY A 246 -5.46 10.84 2.22
CA GLY A 246 -6.19 9.83 1.46
C GLY A 246 -5.47 9.37 0.20
N LEU A 247 -4.13 9.41 0.19
CA LEU A 247 -3.30 8.98 -0.94
C LEU A 247 -2.83 7.54 -0.83
N GLY A 248 -3.19 6.81 0.23
CA GLY A 248 -2.92 5.38 0.34
C GLY A 248 -3.51 4.63 -0.87
N GLY A 249 -2.81 3.59 -1.32
CA GLY A 249 -3.26 2.79 -2.46
C GLY A 249 -4.67 2.25 -2.19
N ARG A 250 -5.56 2.42 -3.16
CA ARG A 250 -6.89 1.87 -3.17
C ARG A 250 -6.85 0.38 -3.46
N ALA A 251 -6.54 -0.40 -2.47
CA ALA A 251 -7.21 -1.65 -2.26
C ALA A 251 -7.28 -1.77 -0.75
N GLU A 252 -8.46 -1.53 -0.18
CA GLU A 252 -8.77 -2.17 1.08
C GLU A 252 -8.39 -3.62 0.89
N ALA A 253 -7.42 -4.09 1.68
CA ALA A 253 -7.01 -5.47 1.57
C ALA A 253 -8.25 -6.32 1.82
N ALA A 254 -8.58 -7.18 0.86
CA ALA A 254 -9.73 -8.07 0.92
C ALA A 254 -9.32 -9.41 1.55
N PRO A 255 -10.28 -10.23 1.97
CA PRO A 255 -9.99 -11.58 2.40
C PRO A 255 -9.46 -12.45 1.25
N LEU A 256 -8.86 -13.57 1.58
CA LEU A 256 -8.53 -14.65 0.64
C LEU A 256 -9.69 -15.63 0.56
N LEU A 257 -10.00 -16.12 -0.61
CA LEU A 257 -11.00 -17.19 -0.80
C LEU A 257 -10.30 -18.54 -0.99
N ALA A 258 -10.66 -19.51 -0.16
CA ALA A 258 -10.27 -20.90 -0.33
C ALA A 258 -11.49 -21.73 -0.74
N VAL A 259 -11.37 -22.54 -1.81
CA VAL A 259 -12.45 -23.40 -2.29
C VAL A 259 -11.97 -24.85 -2.30
N SER A 260 -12.72 -25.74 -1.62
CA SER A 260 -12.40 -27.15 -1.51
C SER A 260 -13.60 -28.03 -1.90
N GLY A 261 -13.42 -28.82 -2.97
CA GLY A 261 -14.32 -29.90 -3.32
C GLY A 261 -13.71 -31.29 -3.10
N SER A 262 -12.56 -31.37 -2.45
CA SER A 262 -11.84 -32.62 -2.23
C SER A 262 -12.31 -33.34 -0.95
N ALA A 263 -12.68 -34.62 -1.08
CA ALA A 263 -13.07 -35.47 0.03
C ALA A 263 -11.92 -36.30 0.65
N THR A 264 -10.67 -36.12 0.17
CA THR A 264 -9.55 -36.95 0.62
C THR A 264 -9.17 -36.72 2.08
N ALA A 265 -8.70 -37.74 2.77
CA ALA A 265 -8.25 -37.65 4.17
C ALA A 265 -7.14 -36.59 4.33
N LEU A 266 -6.22 -36.52 3.36
CA LEU A 266 -5.15 -35.52 3.38
C LEU A 266 -5.69 -34.10 3.30
N THR A 267 -6.66 -33.82 2.41
CA THR A 267 -7.27 -32.48 2.33
C THR A 267 -7.99 -32.14 3.64
N ARG A 268 -8.73 -33.06 4.24
CA ARG A 268 -9.37 -32.83 5.56
C ARG A 268 -8.35 -32.45 6.63
N THR A 269 -7.24 -33.19 6.72
CA THR A 269 -6.13 -32.87 7.64
C THR A 269 -5.54 -31.47 7.38
N GLN A 270 -5.32 -31.13 6.13
CA GLN A 270 -4.80 -29.82 5.73
C GLN A 270 -5.75 -28.67 6.08
N LEU A 271 -7.06 -28.86 5.83
CA LEU A 271 -8.10 -27.87 6.19
C LEU A 271 -8.28 -27.74 7.69
N ALA A 272 -8.17 -28.85 8.44
CA ALA A 272 -8.21 -28.81 9.91
C ALA A 272 -7.02 -28.00 10.46
N ARG A 273 -5.83 -28.21 9.92
CA ARG A 273 -4.63 -27.44 10.30
C ARG A 273 -4.77 -25.97 9.94
N LEU A 274 -5.24 -25.64 8.73
CA LEU A 274 -5.49 -24.25 8.33
C LEU A 274 -6.44 -23.54 9.32
N ARG A 275 -7.50 -24.20 9.73
CA ARG A 275 -8.48 -23.67 10.70
C ARG A 275 -7.93 -23.51 12.12
N ALA A 276 -6.93 -24.30 12.49
CA ALA A 276 -6.30 -24.22 13.80
C ALA A 276 -5.24 -23.09 13.89
N GLU A 277 -4.56 -22.81 12.79
CA GLU A 277 -3.41 -21.89 12.76
C GLU A 277 -3.75 -20.52 12.17
N GLU A 278 -4.88 -20.38 11.44
CA GLU A 278 -5.30 -19.16 10.77
C GLU A 278 -6.72 -18.75 11.16
N ARG A 279 -7.03 -17.46 10.98
CA ARG A 279 -8.39 -16.97 11.12
C ARG A 279 -9.20 -17.33 9.87
N VAL A 280 -10.08 -18.33 10.01
CA VAL A 280 -10.85 -18.91 8.90
C VAL A 280 -12.34 -18.77 9.15
N HIS A 281 -13.04 -18.15 8.20
CA HIS A 281 -14.50 -18.12 8.13
C HIS A 281 -14.97 -19.29 7.28
N VAL A 282 -15.54 -20.30 7.92
CA VAL A 282 -15.98 -21.52 7.23
C VAL A 282 -17.37 -21.32 6.66
N VAL A 283 -17.52 -21.62 5.37
CA VAL A 283 -18.78 -21.62 4.63
C VAL A 283 -19.03 -23.04 4.12
N ARG A 284 -20.17 -23.61 4.50
CA ARG A 284 -20.68 -24.86 3.92
C ARG A 284 -21.63 -24.53 2.78
N PRO A 285 -21.54 -25.21 1.63
CA PRO A 285 -22.51 -25.04 0.55
C PRO A 285 -23.92 -25.33 1.05
N VAL A 286 -24.89 -24.55 0.63
CA VAL A 286 -26.29 -24.77 0.96
C VAL A 286 -26.85 -25.86 0.05
N PRO A 287 -27.40 -26.96 0.58
CA PRO A 287 -27.92 -28.07 -0.24
C PRO A 287 -29.10 -27.64 -1.12
N TYR A 288 -29.18 -28.14 -2.33
CA TYR A 288 -30.39 -28.06 -3.14
C TYR A 288 -31.29 -29.27 -2.85
N GLY A 289 -32.35 -29.04 -2.09
CA GLY A 289 -33.23 -30.11 -1.62
C GLY A 289 -32.51 -31.12 -0.71
N ARG A 290 -32.51 -32.40 -1.07
CA ARG A 290 -31.78 -33.46 -0.35
C ARG A 290 -30.55 -33.97 -1.07
N GLY A 291 -30.22 -33.37 -2.21
CA GLY A 291 -29.07 -33.77 -3.03
C GLY A 291 -27.73 -33.21 -2.54
N PRO A 292 -26.62 -33.77 -3.00
CA PRO A 292 -25.25 -33.29 -2.67
C PRO A 292 -24.83 -32.07 -3.47
N VAL A 293 -25.53 -31.74 -4.56
CA VAL A 293 -25.23 -30.56 -5.39
C VAL A 293 -25.79 -29.32 -4.70
N PRO A 294 -24.99 -28.25 -4.51
CA PRO A 294 -25.45 -27.07 -3.80
C PRO A 294 -26.43 -26.21 -4.60
N ASP A 295 -27.32 -25.52 -3.88
CA ASP A 295 -28.06 -24.38 -4.40
C ASP A 295 -27.09 -23.23 -4.65
N VAL A 296 -26.98 -22.83 -5.90
CA VAL A 296 -26.01 -21.81 -6.34
C VAL A 296 -26.30 -20.45 -5.73
N ALA A 297 -27.58 -20.02 -5.73
CA ALA A 297 -27.96 -18.69 -5.25
C ALA A 297 -27.83 -18.57 -3.73
N ALA A 298 -28.32 -19.58 -3.00
CA ALA A 298 -28.22 -19.63 -1.55
C ALA A 298 -26.75 -19.74 -1.08
N THR A 299 -25.94 -20.56 -1.77
CA THR A 299 -24.50 -20.69 -1.48
C THR A 299 -23.75 -19.38 -1.76
N ALA A 300 -24.05 -18.70 -2.87
CA ALA A 300 -23.48 -17.41 -3.18
C ALA A 300 -23.81 -16.34 -2.12
N ALA A 301 -25.04 -16.35 -1.60
CA ALA A 301 -25.47 -15.41 -0.57
C ALA A 301 -24.66 -15.60 0.73
N VAL A 302 -24.59 -16.83 1.27
CA VAL A 302 -23.84 -17.09 2.51
C VAL A 302 -22.33 -16.88 2.33
N LEU A 303 -21.80 -17.17 1.14
CA LEU A 303 -20.40 -16.88 0.81
C LEU A 303 -20.14 -15.35 0.76
N GLY A 304 -21.06 -14.60 0.16
CA GLY A 304 -20.99 -13.13 0.08
C GLY A 304 -21.06 -12.47 1.47
N GLU A 305 -21.87 -13.01 2.39
CA GLU A 305 -21.93 -12.57 3.79
C GLU A 305 -20.60 -12.84 4.51
N ALA A 306 -20.04 -14.03 4.36
CA ALA A 306 -18.75 -14.38 4.96
C ALA A 306 -17.61 -13.49 4.43
N LEU A 307 -17.59 -13.23 3.13
CA LEU A 307 -16.62 -12.30 2.50
C LEU A 307 -16.79 -10.85 2.99
N ALA A 308 -18.01 -10.44 3.35
CA ALA A 308 -18.26 -9.10 3.89
C ALA A 308 -17.78 -8.92 5.33
N ILE A 309 -17.75 -9.99 6.12
CA ILE A 309 -17.36 -9.98 7.54
C ILE A 309 -15.85 -10.20 7.70
N ALA A 310 -15.26 -11.02 6.81
CA ALA A 310 -13.85 -11.35 6.87
C ALA A 310 -12.96 -10.12 6.67
N GLY A 311 -11.98 -9.98 7.55
CA GLY A 311 -11.00 -8.92 7.49
C GLY A 311 -9.91 -9.16 6.45
N PRO A 312 -9.09 -8.14 6.21
CA PRO A 312 -7.96 -8.21 5.28
C PRO A 312 -7.02 -9.38 5.56
N GLY A 313 -6.79 -10.22 4.54
CA GLY A 313 -5.89 -11.37 4.63
C GLY A 313 -6.40 -12.54 5.47
N GLU A 314 -7.60 -12.45 6.07
CA GLU A 314 -8.31 -13.60 6.64
C GLU A 314 -8.78 -14.52 5.51
N VAL A 315 -9.06 -15.77 5.84
CA VAL A 315 -9.44 -16.77 4.85
C VAL A 315 -10.95 -17.06 4.96
N VAL A 316 -11.66 -16.93 3.85
CA VAL A 316 -13.02 -17.49 3.72
C VAL A 316 -12.90 -18.84 3.03
N LEU A 317 -13.29 -19.91 3.70
CA LEU A 317 -13.19 -21.29 3.23
C LEU A 317 -14.56 -21.82 2.84
N LEU A 318 -14.83 -21.96 1.55
CA LEU A 318 -15.96 -22.70 1.01
C LEU A 318 -15.55 -24.18 0.83
N ALA A 319 -16.10 -25.09 1.62
CA ALA A 319 -15.72 -26.50 1.58
C ALA A 319 -16.94 -27.42 1.64
N THR A 320 -16.98 -28.44 0.78
CA THR A 320 -18.01 -29.49 0.78
C THR A 320 -17.77 -30.52 1.89
N VAL A 321 -16.51 -30.83 2.16
CA VAL A 321 -16.09 -31.85 3.12
C VAL A 321 -15.01 -31.27 4.03
N LEU A 322 -15.26 -31.26 5.33
CA LEU A 322 -14.32 -30.85 6.37
C LEU A 322 -13.94 -32.02 7.28
N ASP A 323 -14.90 -32.90 7.53
CA ASP A 323 -14.76 -34.05 8.41
C ASP A 323 -15.14 -35.33 7.69
N GLU A 324 -14.83 -36.47 8.26
CA GLU A 324 -15.18 -37.79 7.66
C GLU A 324 -16.68 -37.98 7.51
N ALA A 325 -17.46 -37.47 8.46
CA ALA A 325 -18.93 -37.54 8.42
C ALA A 325 -19.56 -36.75 7.26
N ASP A 326 -18.84 -35.81 6.66
CA ASP A 326 -19.29 -35.04 5.49
C ASP A 326 -19.10 -35.81 4.17
N VAL A 327 -18.40 -36.94 4.19
CA VAL A 327 -18.12 -37.72 2.98
C VAL A 327 -19.38 -38.52 2.60
N VAL A 328 -19.98 -38.12 1.49
CA VAL A 328 -21.16 -38.82 0.94
C VAL A 328 -20.81 -39.41 -0.44
N PRO A 329 -21.35 -40.60 -0.79
CA PRO A 329 -21.23 -41.14 -2.13
C PRO A 329 -21.92 -40.19 -3.13
N LEU A 330 -21.22 -39.89 -4.23
CA LEU A 330 -21.81 -39.11 -5.33
C LEU A 330 -22.22 -40.04 -6.47
N SER A 331 -23.40 -39.78 -7.07
CA SER A 331 -23.75 -40.37 -8.37
C SER A 331 -22.86 -39.76 -9.47
N GLY A 332 -22.76 -40.41 -10.65
CA GLY A 332 -22.02 -39.85 -11.78
C GLY A 332 -22.46 -38.40 -12.14
N PRO A 333 -23.78 -38.17 -12.33
CA PRO A 333 -24.28 -36.82 -12.60
C PRO A 333 -24.02 -35.81 -11.49
N ASP A 334 -24.11 -36.19 -10.20
CA ASP A 334 -23.81 -35.28 -9.09
C ASP A 334 -22.32 -34.95 -9.03
N ALA A 335 -21.45 -35.91 -9.31
CA ALA A 335 -19.98 -35.70 -9.34
C ALA A 335 -19.58 -34.70 -10.41
N GLU A 336 -20.26 -34.68 -11.56
CA GLU A 336 -20.04 -33.72 -12.64
C GLU A 336 -20.66 -32.33 -12.31
N ALA A 337 -21.84 -32.32 -11.68
CA ALA A 337 -22.58 -31.07 -11.41
C ALA A 337 -22.02 -30.26 -10.23
N LEU A 338 -21.47 -30.92 -9.19
CA LEU A 338 -21.02 -30.30 -7.96
C LEU A 338 -19.90 -29.26 -8.16
N PRO A 339 -18.80 -29.54 -8.90
CA PRO A 339 -17.75 -28.56 -9.16
C PRO A 339 -18.28 -27.32 -9.87
N ALA A 340 -19.12 -27.49 -10.88
CA ALA A 340 -19.71 -26.40 -11.64
C ALA A 340 -20.67 -25.56 -10.77
N ALA A 341 -21.45 -26.18 -9.90
CA ALA A 341 -22.34 -25.45 -8.98
C ALA A 341 -21.55 -24.60 -7.97
N LEU A 342 -20.47 -25.16 -7.40
CA LEU A 342 -19.56 -24.40 -6.51
C LEU A 342 -18.93 -23.22 -7.24
N ALA A 343 -18.43 -23.43 -8.46
CA ALA A 343 -17.79 -22.39 -9.24
C ALA A 343 -18.77 -21.24 -9.60
N ARG A 344 -20.02 -21.57 -9.97
CA ARG A 344 -21.08 -20.58 -10.20
C ARG A 344 -21.41 -19.77 -8.94
N ALA A 345 -21.48 -20.42 -7.78
CA ALA A 345 -21.71 -19.72 -6.52
C ALA A 345 -20.56 -18.78 -6.16
N VAL A 346 -19.32 -19.21 -6.38
CA VAL A 346 -18.12 -18.37 -6.22
C VAL A 346 -18.18 -17.17 -7.16
N ARG A 347 -18.42 -17.38 -8.47
CA ARG A 347 -18.54 -16.27 -9.43
C ARG A 347 -19.57 -15.24 -8.99
N ALA A 348 -20.79 -15.70 -8.62
CA ALA A 348 -21.85 -14.81 -8.19
C ALA A 348 -21.48 -14.01 -6.93
N ALA A 349 -20.77 -14.61 -5.97
CA ALA A 349 -20.28 -13.90 -4.79
C ALA A 349 -19.18 -12.85 -5.14
N LEU A 350 -18.23 -13.23 -6.02
CA LEU A 350 -17.12 -12.35 -6.43
C LEU A 350 -17.56 -11.16 -7.29
N GLU A 351 -18.70 -11.23 -7.95
CA GLU A 351 -19.29 -10.07 -8.67
C GLU A 351 -19.62 -8.90 -7.72
N HIS A 352 -19.86 -9.19 -6.45
CA HIS A 352 -20.26 -8.23 -5.43
C HIS A 352 -19.24 -8.03 -4.30
N ARG A 353 -18.32 -8.97 -4.12
CA ARG A 353 -17.34 -8.97 -3.01
C ARG A 353 -15.93 -9.23 -3.54
N PRO A 354 -15.00 -8.28 -3.41
CA PRO A 354 -13.63 -8.47 -3.83
C PRO A 354 -12.91 -9.47 -2.92
N VAL A 355 -11.96 -10.21 -3.49
CA VAL A 355 -10.96 -11.01 -2.78
C VAL A 355 -9.59 -10.67 -3.31
N ASP A 356 -8.57 -10.87 -2.48
CA ASP A 356 -7.18 -10.61 -2.86
C ASP A 356 -6.51 -11.79 -3.55
N GLY A 357 -7.11 -12.95 -3.50
CA GLY A 357 -6.61 -14.15 -4.15
C GLY A 357 -7.49 -15.36 -3.90
N VAL A 358 -7.32 -16.39 -4.72
CA VAL A 358 -8.10 -17.63 -4.69
C VAL A 358 -7.18 -18.83 -4.49
N PHE A 359 -7.47 -19.65 -3.48
CA PHE A 359 -6.91 -20.99 -3.33
C PHE A 359 -7.94 -22.04 -3.74
N ALA A 360 -7.58 -22.96 -4.62
CA ALA A 360 -8.47 -24.03 -5.05
C ALA A 360 -7.81 -25.41 -4.82
N THR A 361 -8.56 -26.34 -4.20
CA THR A 361 -8.11 -27.73 -4.02
C THR A 361 -9.11 -28.72 -4.56
N GLY A 362 -8.60 -29.60 -5.41
CA GLY A 362 -9.35 -30.55 -6.25
C GLY A 362 -9.29 -30.14 -7.73
N GLY A 363 -8.90 -31.06 -8.61
CA GLY A 363 -8.73 -30.78 -10.03
C GLY A 363 -10.00 -30.28 -10.71
N ASP A 364 -11.14 -30.95 -10.46
CA ASP A 364 -12.42 -30.64 -11.07
C ASP A 364 -12.96 -29.27 -10.60
N VAL A 365 -12.79 -28.94 -9.32
CA VAL A 365 -13.19 -27.63 -8.78
C VAL A 365 -12.29 -26.53 -9.36
N SER A 366 -10.98 -26.77 -9.48
CA SER A 366 -10.07 -25.81 -10.09
C SER A 366 -10.45 -25.54 -11.55
N ALA A 367 -10.70 -26.60 -12.34
CA ALA A 367 -11.12 -26.47 -13.73
C ALA A 367 -12.45 -25.72 -13.88
N ALA A 368 -13.43 -26.03 -13.03
CA ALA A 368 -14.72 -25.36 -13.03
C ALA A 368 -14.62 -23.88 -12.65
N LEU A 369 -13.75 -23.52 -11.69
CA LEU A 369 -13.47 -22.13 -11.33
C LEU A 369 -12.85 -21.36 -12.50
N PHE A 370 -11.88 -21.91 -13.20
CA PHE A 370 -11.28 -21.26 -14.37
C PHE A 370 -12.33 -20.99 -15.45
N ALA A 371 -13.18 -21.98 -15.73
CA ALA A 371 -14.24 -21.85 -16.73
C ALA A 371 -15.29 -20.77 -16.34
N GLU A 372 -15.81 -20.82 -15.11
CA GLU A 372 -16.85 -19.88 -14.64
C GLU A 372 -16.34 -18.46 -14.45
N LEU A 373 -15.07 -18.29 -14.04
CA LEU A 373 -14.44 -16.97 -13.92
C LEU A 373 -13.97 -16.42 -15.28
N GLY A 374 -14.14 -17.18 -16.36
CA GLY A 374 -13.77 -16.75 -17.71
C GLY A 374 -12.26 -16.62 -17.92
N ALA A 375 -11.46 -17.32 -17.13
CA ALA A 375 -10.02 -17.33 -17.28
C ALA A 375 -9.60 -18.23 -18.44
N LEU A 376 -8.78 -17.72 -19.37
CA LEU A 376 -8.21 -18.50 -20.46
C LEU A 376 -7.12 -19.46 -19.99
N GLY A 377 -6.51 -19.20 -18.85
CA GLY A 377 -5.43 -19.99 -18.31
C GLY A 377 -4.84 -19.43 -17.03
N LEU A 378 -3.72 -20.01 -16.62
CA LEU A 378 -2.90 -19.61 -15.49
C LEU A 378 -1.57 -19.04 -16.03
N ASP A 379 -1.25 -17.81 -15.62
CA ASP A 379 0.11 -17.28 -15.73
C ASP A 379 0.92 -17.86 -14.58
N VAL A 380 1.71 -18.90 -14.88
CA VAL A 380 2.40 -19.71 -13.87
C VAL A 380 3.62 -18.96 -13.36
N GLU A 381 3.67 -18.73 -12.04
CA GLU A 381 4.78 -18.05 -11.38
C GLU A 381 5.71 -19.01 -10.65
N GLU A 382 5.15 -20.00 -9.94
CA GLU A 382 5.94 -20.91 -9.09
C GLU A 382 5.19 -22.22 -8.82
N GLU A 383 5.94 -23.32 -8.70
CA GLU A 383 5.47 -24.56 -8.12
C GLU A 383 5.90 -24.62 -6.66
N LEU A 384 4.96 -24.45 -5.72
CA LEU A 384 5.22 -24.34 -4.27
C LEU A 384 5.65 -25.66 -3.64
N VAL A 385 5.01 -26.73 -4.05
CA VAL A 385 5.36 -28.15 -3.84
C VAL A 385 4.93 -28.90 -5.10
N PRO A 386 5.46 -30.10 -5.39
CA PRO A 386 5.04 -30.85 -6.58
C PRO A 386 3.52 -30.92 -6.71
N LEU A 387 2.97 -30.45 -7.83
CA LEU A 387 1.54 -30.38 -8.17
C LEU A 387 0.71 -29.35 -7.38
N ALA A 388 1.36 -28.42 -6.68
CA ALA A 388 0.70 -27.22 -6.15
C ALA A 388 1.31 -25.98 -6.82
N VAL A 389 0.54 -25.33 -7.69
CA VAL A 389 1.02 -24.30 -8.60
C VAL A 389 0.41 -22.95 -8.25
N ALA A 390 1.24 -21.93 -8.15
CA ALA A 390 0.89 -20.54 -7.93
C ALA A 390 1.02 -19.75 -9.23
N GLY A 391 0.17 -18.73 -9.38
CA GLY A 391 0.20 -17.79 -10.50
C GLY A 391 -0.97 -16.84 -10.44
N SER A 392 -1.39 -16.30 -11.58
CA SER A 392 -2.54 -15.41 -11.69
C SER A 392 -3.45 -15.80 -12.86
N PHE A 393 -4.74 -15.44 -12.76
CA PHE A 393 -5.69 -15.69 -13.83
C PHE A 393 -5.35 -14.90 -15.10
N VAL A 394 -5.37 -15.55 -16.25
CA VAL A 394 -5.16 -14.93 -17.56
C VAL A 394 -6.52 -14.63 -18.19
N ALA A 395 -6.75 -13.39 -18.57
CA ALA A 395 -7.99 -12.87 -19.15
C ALA A 395 -9.24 -12.97 -18.24
N GLY A 396 -10.39 -12.57 -18.74
CA GLY A 396 -11.64 -12.52 -18.00
C GLY A 396 -11.74 -11.36 -17.01
N PRO A 397 -12.87 -11.25 -16.29
CA PRO A 397 -13.11 -10.18 -15.33
C PRO A 397 -12.12 -10.15 -14.15
N TRP A 398 -11.52 -11.27 -13.82
CA TRP A 398 -10.57 -11.44 -12.71
C TRP A 398 -9.13 -11.63 -13.19
N ALA A 399 -8.79 -11.19 -14.40
CA ALA A 399 -7.41 -11.23 -14.90
C ALA A 399 -6.44 -10.56 -13.92
N GLY A 400 -5.31 -11.24 -13.64
CA GLY A 400 -4.29 -10.79 -12.70
C GLY A 400 -4.61 -11.06 -11.22
N LEU A 401 -5.77 -11.64 -10.89
CA LEU A 401 -6.05 -12.09 -9.52
C LEU A 401 -5.15 -13.29 -9.18
N PRO A 402 -4.36 -13.22 -8.09
CA PRO A 402 -3.52 -14.33 -7.67
C PRO A 402 -4.33 -15.60 -7.38
N VAL A 403 -3.82 -16.73 -7.83
CA VAL A 403 -4.45 -18.04 -7.61
C VAL A 403 -3.42 -19.11 -7.31
N VAL A 404 -3.75 -19.99 -6.38
CA VAL A 404 -2.99 -21.23 -6.12
C VAL A 404 -3.92 -22.40 -6.30
N THR A 405 -3.51 -23.38 -7.10
CA THR A 405 -4.24 -24.62 -7.33
C THR A 405 -3.45 -25.82 -6.84
N LYS A 406 -4.12 -26.83 -6.29
CA LYS A 406 -3.51 -28.12 -5.95
C LYS A 406 -4.49 -29.28 -6.08
N GLY A 407 -3.95 -30.48 -6.29
CA GLY A 407 -4.71 -31.71 -6.19
C GLY A 407 -5.08 -32.08 -4.75
N GLY A 408 -6.14 -32.89 -4.56
CA GLY A 408 -6.60 -33.33 -3.25
C GLY A 408 -5.61 -34.21 -2.47
N LEU A 409 -4.70 -34.92 -3.16
CA LEU A 409 -3.68 -35.81 -2.58
C LEU A 409 -2.26 -35.21 -2.61
N VAL A 410 -2.15 -33.89 -2.75
CA VAL A 410 -0.88 -33.20 -2.94
C VAL A 410 -0.31 -32.71 -1.61
N GLY A 411 1.00 -32.96 -1.42
CA GLY A 411 1.79 -32.45 -0.30
C GLY A 411 1.59 -33.17 1.03
N ASP A 412 1.83 -32.47 2.09
CA ASP A 412 1.71 -32.92 3.49
C ASP A 412 0.62 -32.12 4.25
N ALA A 413 0.49 -32.33 5.56
CA ALA A 413 -0.47 -31.65 6.41
C ALA A 413 -0.31 -30.11 6.44
N GLY A 414 0.88 -29.58 6.15
CA GLY A 414 1.20 -28.14 6.14
C GLY A 414 0.99 -27.45 4.79
N THR A 415 0.78 -28.21 3.72
CA THR A 415 0.81 -27.69 2.35
C THR A 415 -0.24 -26.62 2.09
N THR A 416 -1.50 -26.80 2.53
CA THR A 416 -2.53 -25.77 2.35
C THR A 416 -2.20 -24.48 3.08
N LEU A 417 -1.61 -24.57 4.27
CA LEU A 417 -1.15 -23.39 5.03
C LEU A 417 -0.03 -22.64 4.26
N ALA A 418 0.93 -23.37 3.70
CA ALA A 418 2.00 -22.80 2.87
C ALA A 418 1.45 -22.13 1.60
N CYS A 419 0.46 -22.74 0.94
CA CYS A 419 -0.22 -22.18 -0.22
C CYS A 419 -0.95 -20.86 0.13
N VAL A 420 -1.67 -20.82 1.23
CA VAL A 420 -2.36 -19.60 1.71
C VAL A 420 -1.36 -18.51 2.09
N ALA A 421 -0.26 -18.86 2.76
CA ALA A 421 0.80 -17.91 3.08
C ALA A 421 1.48 -17.33 1.81
N HIS A 422 1.71 -18.16 0.79
CA HIS A 422 2.20 -17.68 -0.51
C HIS A 422 1.18 -16.74 -1.18
N LEU A 423 -0.09 -17.17 -1.26
CA LEU A 423 -1.17 -16.38 -1.85
C LEU A 423 -1.30 -15.00 -1.18
N ARG A 424 -1.14 -14.92 0.14
CA ARG A 424 -1.12 -13.66 0.88
C ARG A 424 0.03 -12.74 0.46
N ARG A 425 1.24 -13.29 0.22
CA ARG A 425 2.38 -12.54 -0.31
C ARG A 425 2.16 -12.09 -1.75
N ALA A 426 1.67 -12.96 -2.61
CA ALA A 426 1.34 -12.66 -4.00
C ALA A 426 0.25 -11.58 -4.11
N ALA A 427 -0.81 -11.68 -3.30
CA ALA A 427 -1.86 -10.68 -3.20
C ALA A 427 -1.32 -9.31 -2.75
N ALA A 428 -0.43 -9.29 -1.76
CA ALA A 428 0.24 -8.05 -1.34
C ALA A 428 1.14 -7.47 -2.44
N ALA A 429 1.78 -8.31 -3.25
CA ALA A 429 2.56 -7.89 -4.41
C ALA A 429 1.66 -7.38 -5.55
N ALA A 430 0.58 -8.10 -5.87
CA ALA A 430 -0.38 -7.73 -6.91
C ALA A 430 -1.09 -6.40 -6.61
N ARG A 431 -1.39 -6.11 -5.35
CA ARG A 431 -1.91 -4.79 -4.93
C ARG A 431 -0.94 -3.64 -5.20
N ARG A 432 0.37 -3.91 -5.26
CA ARG A 432 1.39 -2.94 -5.65
C ARG A 432 1.45 -2.74 -7.18
N LEU A 433 0.92 -3.70 -7.94
CA LEU A 433 0.78 -3.60 -9.38
C LEU A 433 -0.60 -3.02 -9.68
N VAL A 434 -0.75 -1.69 -9.66
CA VAL A 434 -1.98 -1.04 -10.15
C VAL A 434 -2.17 -1.44 -11.62
N PRO A 435 -3.32 -1.96 -12.04
CA PRO A 435 -3.58 -2.19 -13.46
C PRO A 435 -3.34 -0.89 -14.21
N ALA A 436 -2.58 -0.95 -15.31
CA ALA A 436 -2.44 0.18 -16.23
C ALA A 436 -3.84 0.73 -16.48
N ALA A 437 -4.01 2.05 -16.29
CA ALA A 437 -5.29 2.72 -16.33
C ALA A 437 -6.18 2.13 -17.44
N ARG A 438 -7.36 1.65 -17.06
CA ARG A 438 -8.37 1.24 -18.05
C ARG A 438 -8.63 2.47 -18.90
N THR A 439 -8.03 2.53 -20.06
CA THR A 439 -8.39 3.48 -21.12
C THR A 439 -9.89 3.26 -21.33
N ARG A 440 -10.70 4.20 -20.90
CA ARG A 440 -12.10 4.27 -21.27
C ARG A 440 -12.09 4.48 -22.79
N THR A 441 -12.15 3.40 -23.54
CA THR A 441 -12.49 3.45 -24.95
C THR A 441 -13.92 3.98 -25.00
N ALA A 442 -14.04 5.26 -25.33
CA ALA A 442 -15.31 5.82 -25.70
C ALA A 442 -15.85 5.00 -26.88
N PRO A 443 -17.16 4.67 -26.91
CA PRO A 443 -17.71 3.95 -28.04
C PRO A 443 -17.53 4.80 -29.29
N GLN A 444 -16.77 4.31 -30.25
CA GLN A 444 -16.70 4.89 -31.59
C GLN A 444 -18.07 4.72 -32.22
N HIS A 445 -18.80 5.81 -32.35
CA HIS A 445 -19.96 5.89 -33.25
C HIS A 445 -19.48 5.61 -34.67
N PHE A 446 -19.80 4.44 -35.17
CA PHE A 446 -19.67 4.07 -36.56
C PHE A 446 -20.71 4.89 -37.35
N GLN A 447 -20.28 6.00 -37.92
CA GLN A 447 -21.07 6.69 -38.93
C GLN A 447 -20.99 5.90 -40.25
N GLN A 448 -22.04 5.17 -40.57
CA GLN A 448 -22.28 4.66 -41.92
C GLN A 448 -22.44 5.85 -42.84
N ARG A 449 -21.45 6.11 -43.69
CA ARG A 449 -21.64 6.91 -44.90
C ARG A 449 -22.19 6.00 -45.97
N SER A 450 -23.47 6.16 -46.28
CA SER A 450 -24.11 5.69 -47.50
C SER A 450 -23.54 6.49 -48.68
N HIS A 451 -22.91 5.80 -49.59
CA HIS A 451 -22.65 6.33 -50.91
C HIS A 451 -23.86 6.02 -51.85
N ARG A 452 -24.39 7.07 -52.40
CA ARG A 452 -25.03 7.07 -53.72
C ARG A 452 -23.97 7.45 -54.76
#